data_0eadaa671c67b9679769761916946708
#
_entry.id   0eadaa671c67b9679769761916946708
#
_cell.length_a   1.000
_cell.length_b   1.000
_cell.length_c   1.000
_cell.angle_alpha   90.00
_cell.angle_beta   90.00
_cell.angle_gamma   90.00
#
_symmetry.space_group_name_H-M   'P 1'
#
loop_
_entity.id
_entity.type
_entity.pdbx_description
1 polymer ?
#
loop_
_entity_poly.entity_id
_entity_poly.type
_entity_poly.pdbx_seq_one_letter_code
_entity_poly.pdbx_strand_id
1 'polypeptide(L)'
;MIFTETALKDVFLIDPEPVRDERGMFARTWCQREFEAHGISARWVQSSVSENRQKGTMRGLHSKTNAEVRLVRCTAGAIYDVIVDLRPASPTYCQYVGITLSADNHRAVY
;
A
#
# COMPACT_ATOMS: atom_id res chain seq x y z
N MET A 1 -1.55 -12.76 -6.14
CA MET A 1 -1.47 -11.28 -6.12
C MET A 1 -0.35 -10.84 -7.05
N ILE A 2 -0.52 -9.71 -7.71
CA ILE A 2 0.48 -9.14 -8.64
C ILE A 2 1.24 -8.06 -7.89
N PHE A 3 2.55 -8.23 -7.79
CA PHE A 3 3.46 -7.26 -7.16
C PHE A 3 4.20 -6.49 -8.25
N THR A 4 4.09 -5.19 -8.23
CA THR A 4 4.76 -4.30 -9.18
C THR A 4 5.67 -3.35 -8.43
N GLU A 5 6.96 -3.36 -8.75
CA GLU A 5 7.91 -2.38 -8.21
C GLU A 5 7.54 -0.98 -8.66
N THR A 6 7.72 -0.01 -7.79
CA THR A 6 7.57 1.42 -8.11
C THR A 6 8.91 2.04 -8.47
N ALA A 7 8.91 3.33 -8.75
CA ALA A 7 10.15 4.09 -8.93
C ALA A 7 10.97 4.20 -7.63
N LEU A 8 10.35 3.99 -6.46
CA LEU A 8 11.04 3.98 -5.18
C LEU A 8 11.48 2.56 -4.82
N LYS A 9 12.72 2.43 -4.39
CA LYS A 9 13.26 1.15 -3.94
C LYS A 9 12.44 0.57 -2.77
N ASP A 10 12.11 -0.71 -2.86
CA ASP A 10 11.36 -1.48 -1.84
C ASP A 10 9.90 -1.02 -1.62
N VAL A 11 9.35 -0.22 -2.52
CA VAL A 11 7.94 0.17 -2.52
C VAL A 11 7.21 -0.57 -3.63
N PHE A 12 6.20 -1.36 -3.26
CA PHE A 12 5.44 -2.21 -4.17
C PHE A 12 3.98 -1.78 -4.26
N LEU A 13 3.45 -1.77 -5.48
CA LEU A 13 2.02 -1.85 -5.72
C LEU A 13 1.59 -3.30 -5.69
N ILE A 14 0.49 -3.59 -5.03
CA ILE A 14 -0.03 -4.95 -4.88
C ILE A 14 -1.47 -4.96 -5.36
N ASP A 15 -1.66 -5.55 -6.54
CA ASP A 15 -2.99 -5.74 -7.12
C ASP A 15 -3.51 -7.14 -6.77
N PRO A 16 -4.74 -7.26 -6.27
CA PRO A 16 -5.36 -8.56 -6.06
C PRO A 16 -5.70 -9.22 -7.40
N GLU A 17 -5.80 -10.53 -7.40
CA GLU A 17 -6.32 -11.32 -8.53
C GLU A 17 -7.72 -11.81 -8.17
N PRO A 18 -8.77 -11.07 -8.52
CA PRO A 18 -10.12 -11.41 -8.12
C PRO A 18 -10.70 -12.57 -8.93
N VAL A 19 -11.31 -13.51 -8.23
CA VAL A 19 -12.24 -14.49 -8.81
C VAL A 19 -13.63 -13.87 -8.80
N ARG A 20 -14.27 -13.78 -9.94
CA ARG A 20 -15.59 -13.15 -10.12
C ARG A 20 -16.65 -14.18 -10.48
N ASP A 21 -17.83 -14.01 -9.91
CA ASP A 21 -19.03 -14.74 -10.26
C ASP A 21 -20.27 -13.82 -10.15
N GLU A 22 -21.46 -14.38 -10.29
CA GLU A 22 -22.73 -13.66 -10.20
C GLU A 22 -22.99 -12.97 -8.85
N ARG A 23 -22.31 -13.39 -7.79
CA ARG A 23 -22.41 -12.82 -6.44
C ARG A 23 -21.48 -11.64 -6.22
N GLY A 24 -20.51 -11.43 -7.14
CA GLY A 24 -19.50 -10.39 -7.04
C GLY A 24 -18.07 -10.91 -7.21
N MET A 25 -17.19 -10.64 -6.26
CA MET A 25 -15.80 -11.07 -6.35
C MET A 25 -15.24 -11.52 -5.00
N PHE A 26 -14.29 -12.44 -5.08
CA PHE A 26 -13.43 -12.82 -3.96
C PHE A 26 -11.98 -12.65 -4.38
N ALA A 27 -11.18 -12.03 -3.53
CA ALA A 27 -9.76 -11.86 -3.78
C ALA A 27 -8.95 -11.95 -2.50
N ARG A 28 -7.77 -12.53 -2.60
CA ARG A 28 -6.78 -12.51 -1.54
C ARG A 28 -6.15 -11.12 -1.48
N THR A 29 -6.05 -10.55 -0.29
CA THR A 29 -5.48 -9.21 -0.08
C THR A 29 -4.17 -9.24 0.69
N TRP A 30 -3.84 -10.38 1.30
CA TRP A 30 -2.58 -10.64 1.95
C TRP A 30 -2.29 -12.14 2.01
N CYS A 31 -1.04 -12.50 1.81
CA CYS A 31 -0.55 -13.87 2.00
C CYS A 31 0.94 -13.83 2.33
N GLN A 32 1.31 -14.34 3.49
CA GLN A 32 2.70 -14.34 3.94
C GLN A 32 3.64 -14.93 2.91
N ARG A 33 3.33 -16.10 2.36
CA ARG A 33 4.18 -16.78 1.36
C ARG A 33 4.38 -15.96 0.08
N GLU A 34 3.33 -15.27 -0.39
CA GLU A 34 3.43 -14.44 -1.60
C GLU A 34 4.28 -13.18 -1.33
N PHE A 35 4.15 -12.57 -0.16
CA PHE A 35 4.98 -11.44 0.25
C PHE A 35 6.45 -11.85 0.41
N GLU A 36 6.71 -12.96 1.09
CA GLU A 36 8.07 -13.51 1.26
C GLU A 36 8.74 -13.86 -0.07
N ALA A 37 7.98 -14.37 -1.04
CA ALA A 37 8.48 -14.67 -2.39
C ALA A 37 8.95 -13.39 -3.14
N HIS A 38 8.48 -12.21 -2.73
CA HIS A 38 8.92 -10.90 -3.25
C HIS A 38 9.90 -10.19 -2.32
N GLY A 39 10.51 -10.91 -1.35
CA GLY A 39 11.48 -10.36 -0.43
C GLY A 39 10.87 -9.52 0.70
N ILE A 40 9.55 -9.53 0.85
CA ILE A 40 8.85 -8.79 1.89
C ILE A 40 8.63 -9.69 3.10
N SER A 41 9.53 -9.60 4.08
CA SER A 41 9.45 -10.34 5.33
C SER A 41 8.89 -9.45 6.44
N ALA A 42 7.60 -9.11 6.35
CA ALA A 42 6.95 -8.26 7.34
C ALA A 42 6.13 -9.07 8.35
N ARG A 43 6.37 -8.81 9.64
CA ARG A 43 5.52 -9.30 10.72
C ARG A 43 4.49 -8.22 11.06
N TRP A 44 3.26 -8.43 10.68
CA TRP A 44 2.16 -7.51 11.01
C TRP A 44 1.78 -7.64 12.48
N VAL A 45 1.85 -6.55 13.21
CA VAL A 45 1.58 -6.53 14.66
C VAL A 45 0.31 -5.75 15.00
N GLN A 46 -0.19 -4.93 14.06
CA GLN A 46 -1.45 -4.19 14.24
C GLN A 46 -2.08 -3.89 12.88
N SER A 47 -3.39 -3.67 12.90
CA SER A 47 -4.17 -3.16 11.79
C SER A 47 -5.09 -2.05 12.29
N SER A 48 -5.26 -1.01 11.49
CA SER A 48 -6.09 0.14 11.84
C SER A 48 -6.92 0.58 10.64
N VAL A 49 -8.03 1.24 10.90
CA VAL A 49 -8.84 1.89 9.88
C VAL A 49 -8.82 3.41 10.10
N SER A 50 -8.78 4.17 9.01
CA SER A 50 -8.91 5.62 9.03
C SER A 50 -10.11 6.04 8.17
N GLU A 51 -11.01 6.80 8.75
CA GLU A 51 -12.17 7.38 8.06
C GLU A 51 -11.99 8.88 7.89
N ASN A 52 -12.33 9.39 6.72
CA ASN A 52 -12.33 10.81 6.42
C ASN A 52 -13.74 11.25 6.02
N ARG A 53 -14.33 12.15 6.81
CA ARG A 53 -15.72 12.62 6.59
C ARG A 53 -15.85 13.63 5.46
N GLN A 54 -14.74 14.30 5.11
CA GLN A 54 -14.74 15.36 4.11
C GLN A 54 -13.77 15.03 2.98
N LYS A 55 -14.20 15.23 1.74
CA LYS A 55 -13.33 15.20 0.56
C LYS A 55 -12.24 16.26 0.70
N GLY A 56 -11.02 15.90 0.31
CA GLY A 56 -9.86 16.80 0.40
C GLY A 56 -9.18 16.81 1.78
N THR A 57 -9.63 15.99 2.73
CA THR A 57 -8.90 15.82 4.00
C THR A 57 -7.49 15.32 3.73
N MET A 58 -6.51 16.06 4.21
CA MET A 58 -5.10 15.67 4.17
C MET A 58 -4.67 15.13 5.53
N ARG A 59 -3.96 14.00 5.51
CA ARG A 59 -3.30 13.41 6.68
C ARG A 59 -1.84 13.18 6.34
N GLY A 60 -0.96 13.79 7.08
CA GLY A 60 0.48 13.64 6.88
C GLY A 60 1.14 14.95 6.42
N LEU A 61 2.34 14.89 5.86
CA LEU A 61 3.16 13.68 5.74
C LEU A 61 3.57 13.19 7.13
N HIS A 62 3.69 11.85 7.28
CA HIS A 62 4.12 11.25 8.54
C HIS A 62 5.48 10.60 8.37
N SER A 63 6.41 10.91 9.25
CA SER A 63 7.73 10.28 9.34
C SER A 63 7.90 9.71 10.74
N LYS A 64 8.51 8.54 10.83
CA LYS A 64 8.90 7.93 12.11
C LYS A 64 10.37 7.59 12.09
N THR A 65 11.01 7.77 13.23
CA THR A 65 12.43 7.44 13.42
C THR A 65 12.70 5.93 13.49
N ASN A 66 11.69 5.13 13.84
CA ASN A 66 11.79 3.68 13.89
C ASN A 66 11.33 3.07 12.56
N ALA A 67 12.04 2.06 12.10
CA ALA A 67 11.65 1.31 10.92
C ALA A 67 10.25 0.73 11.10
N GLU A 68 9.30 1.23 10.32
CA GLU A 68 7.91 0.78 10.31
C GLU A 68 7.53 0.50 8.87
N VAL A 69 7.06 -0.71 8.61
CA VAL A 69 6.49 -1.08 7.32
C VAL A 69 4.98 -0.97 7.37
N ARG A 70 4.37 -0.55 6.28
CA ARG A 70 2.93 -0.37 6.16
C ARG A 70 2.40 -1.02 4.90
N LEU A 71 1.22 -1.61 5.03
CA LEU A 71 0.40 -2.03 3.91
C LEU A 71 -0.86 -1.17 3.93
N VAL A 72 -0.98 -0.28 2.95
CA VAL A 72 -2.10 0.67 2.87
C VAL A 72 -2.99 0.30 1.71
N ARG A 73 -4.30 0.32 1.93
CA ARG A 73 -5.31 0.22 0.87
C ARG A 73 -6.56 1.00 1.24
N CYS A 74 -7.33 1.39 0.22
CA CYS A 74 -8.59 2.07 0.40
C CYS A 74 -9.74 1.07 0.28
N THR A 75 -10.63 1.03 1.28
CA THR A 75 -11.79 0.12 1.33
C THR A 75 -13.12 0.81 1.03
N ALA A 76 -13.13 2.14 1.01
CA ALA A 76 -14.30 2.95 0.64
C ALA A 76 -13.85 4.26 0.01
N GLY A 77 -14.42 4.62 -1.14
CA GLY A 77 -14.04 5.81 -1.89
C GLY A 77 -12.64 5.70 -2.52
N ALA A 78 -11.88 6.79 -2.50
CA ALA A 78 -10.54 6.85 -3.06
C ALA A 78 -9.64 7.79 -2.27
N ILE A 79 -8.35 7.46 -2.20
CA ILE A 79 -7.30 8.31 -1.64
C ILE A 79 -6.14 8.45 -2.63
N TYR A 80 -5.43 9.57 -2.55
CA TYR A 80 -4.16 9.74 -3.21
C TYR A 80 -3.06 9.64 -2.15
N ASP A 81 -2.34 8.55 -2.17
CA ASP A 81 -1.27 8.24 -1.22
C ASP A 81 0.07 8.67 -1.77
N VAL A 82 0.85 9.40 -1.00
CA VAL A 82 2.16 9.91 -1.41
C VAL A 82 3.23 9.35 -0.48
N ILE A 83 4.20 8.67 -1.08
CA ILE A 83 5.33 8.07 -0.38
C ILE A 83 6.60 8.83 -0.79
N VAL A 84 7.37 9.28 0.19
CA VAL A 84 8.67 9.93 0.01
C VAL A 84 9.74 9.04 0.62
N ASP A 85 10.79 8.76 -0.12
CA ASP A 85 11.94 8.01 0.41
C ASP A 85 12.88 8.94 1.18
N LEU A 86 12.89 8.79 2.49
CA LEU A 86 13.73 9.56 3.40
C LEU A 86 14.93 8.73 3.94
N ARG A 87 15.21 7.59 3.35
CA ARG A 87 16.37 6.74 3.75
C ARG A 87 17.66 7.29 3.12
N PRO A 88 18.62 7.83 3.91
CA PRO A 88 19.79 8.52 3.35
C PRO A 88 20.69 7.66 2.45
N ALA A 89 20.74 6.34 2.71
CA ALA A 89 21.51 5.39 1.92
C ALA A 89 20.76 4.80 0.71
N SER A 90 19.51 5.21 0.50
CA SER A 90 18.71 4.72 -0.62
C SER A 90 19.12 5.40 -1.94
N PRO A 91 19.16 4.65 -3.07
CA PRO A 91 19.37 5.25 -4.39
C PRO A 91 18.23 6.18 -4.81
N THR A 92 17.06 6.08 -4.15
CA THR A 92 15.88 6.92 -4.40
C THR A 92 15.64 7.96 -3.29
N TYR A 93 16.68 8.30 -2.50
CA TYR A 93 16.58 9.30 -1.45
C TYR A 93 15.99 10.63 -1.96
N CYS A 94 15.04 11.17 -1.22
CA CYS A 94 14.26 12.37 -1.55
C CYS A 94 13.39 12.29 -2.82
N GLN A 95 13.28 11.12 -3.44
CA GLN A 95 12.29 10.91 -4.49
C GLN A 95 10.94 10.54 -3.88
N TYR A 96 9.88 10.72 -4.65
CA TYR A 96 8.53 10.38 -4.21
C TYR A 96 7.73 9.69 -5.31
N VAL A 97 6.68 9.01 -4.90
CA VAL A 97 5.67 8.43 -5.78
C VAL A 97 4.28 8.74 -5.22
N GLY A 98 3.35 9.08 -6.10
CA GLY A 98 1.94 9.28 -5.76
C GLY A 98 1.07 8.21 -6.40
N ILE A 99 0.19 7.60 -5.61
CA ILE A 99 -0.58 6.42 -5.98
C ILE A 99 -2.05 6.65 -5.63
N THR A 100 -2.93 6.40 -6.59
CA THR A 100 -4.38 6.35 -6.31
C THR A 100 -4.76 4.97 -5.82
N LEU A 101 -5.26 4.90 -4.59
CA LEU A 101 -5.86 3.71 -4.00
C LEU A 101 -7.36 3.94 -3.88
N SER A 102 -8.17 2.98 -4.29
CA SER A 102 -9.64 3.10 -4.23
C SER A 102 -10.31 1.78 -3.88
N ALA A 103 -11.56 1.87 -3.45
CA ALA A 103 -12.40 0.70 -3.28
C ALA A 103 -12.57 -0.08 -4.59
N ASP A 104 -12.56 0.62 -5.75
CA ASP A 104 -12.77 0.00 -7.05
C ASP A 104 -11.55 -0.75 -7.57
N ASN A 105 -10.34 -0.21 -7.35
CA ASN A 105 -9.12 -0.89 -7.82
C ASN A 105 -8.61 -1.95 -6.84
N HIS A 106 -9.09 -1.96 -5.61
CA HIS A 106 -8.68 -2.88 -4.54
C HIS A 106 -7.16 -2.94 -4.28
N ARG A 107 -6.41 -2.03 -4.90
CA ARG A 107 -4.94 -1.97 -4.84
C ARG A 107 -4.47 -1.67 -3.43
N ALA A 108 -3.34 -2.24 -3.07
CA ALA A 108 -2.57 -1.84 -1.90
C ALA A 108 -1.20 -1.32 -2.30
N VAL A 109 -0.57 -0.59 -1.41
CA VAL A 109 0.84 -0.20 -1.49
C VAL A 109 1.57 -0.66 -0.22
N TYR A 110 2.77 -1.23 -0.42
CA TYR A 110 3.72 -1.62 0.63
C TYR A 110 4.91 -0.68 0.58
#